data_a8d965a0b29655f55b508c25cf657412
#
_entry.id   a8d965a0b29655f55b508c25cf657412
#
_cell.length_a   1.000
_cell.length_b   1.000
_cell.length_c   1.000
_cell.angle_alpha   90.00
_cell.angle_beta   90.00
_cell.angle_gamma   90.00
#
_symmetry.space_group_name_H-M   'P 1'
#
loop_
_entity.id
_entity.type
_entity.pdbx_description
1 polymer ?
#
loop_
_entity_poly.entity_id
_entity_poly.type
_entity_poly.pdbx_seq_one_letter_code
_entity_poly.pdbx_strand_id
1 'polypeptide(L)'
;MDFEVLERTQPYRGKIINVSRDRVRLPNGRVSTLENIEHGPSTAVVPILPDGAVLLLRQFRYAAAGYILEIPAGMVESGESPEECARRELEEETGYVARTMRSLGGFMLAPGYCDEVIHIFVGSDLEPGTQALERSEVIDLAPCPVPEVERMIREGQITDAKTVIGVLLALQSE
;
A
#
# COMPACT_ATOMS: atom_id res chain seq x y z
N MET A 1 -22.37 14.49 -5.67
CA MET A 1 -21.35 15.30 -4.95
C MET A 1 -21.30 16.64 -5.65
N ASP A 2 -21.50 17.72 -4.92
CA ASP A 2 -21.77 19.02 -5.53
C ASP A 2 -20.51 19.88 -5.57
N PHE A 3 -19.49 19.42 -6.28
CA PHE A 3 -18.32 20.23 -6.63
C PHE A 3 -18.17 20.28 -8.15
N GLU A 4 -17.55 21.34 -8.66
CA GLU A 4 -17.33 21.55 -10.09
C GLU A 4 -15.85 21.91 -10.34
N VAL A 5 -15.19 21.17 -11.23
CA VAL A 5 -13.85 21.54 -11.71
C VAL A 5 -14.00 22.60 -12.80
N LEU A 6 -13.58 23.82 -12.52
CA LEU A 6 -13.66 24.97 -13.42
C LEU A 6 -12.49 25.03 -14.39
N GLU A 7 -11.32 24.62 -13.94
CA GLU A 7 -10.08 24.62 -14.70
C GLU A 7 -9.15 23.55 -14.15
N ARG A 8 -8.44 22.83 -15.02
CA ARG A 8 -7.40 21.85 -14.66
C ARG A 8 -6.11 22.16 -15.36
N THR A 9 -5.02 22.15 -14.61
CA THR A 9 -3.65 22.15 -15.13
C THR A 9 -2.88 20.96 -14.58
N GLN A 10 -1.83 20.53 -15.29
CA GLN A 10 -0.99 19.40 -14.86
C GLN A 10 0.48 19.83 -14.85
N PRO A 11 0.93 20.48 -13.76
CA PRO A 11 2.26 21.06 -13.65
C PRO A 11 3.39 20.00 -13.60
N TYR A 12 3.08 18.75 -13.27
CA TYR A 12 4.06 17.68 -13.27
C TYR A 12 3.48 16.36 -13.79
N ARG A 13 4.24 15.69 -14.65
CA ARG A 13 4.00 14.32 -15.10
C ARG A 13 5.25 13.50 -14.88
N GLY A 14 5.16 12.53 -13.96
CA GLY A 14 6.23 11.59 -13.64
C GLY A 14 5.98 10.19 -14.16
N LYS A 15 6.89 9.27 -13.81
CA LYS A 15 6.71 7.84 -14.10
C LYS A 15 5.68 7.21 -13.14
N ILE A 16 5.71 7.60 -11.87
CA ILE A 16 4.90 6.99 -10.79
C ILE A 16 3.68 7.87 -10.48
N ILE A 17 3.87 9.19 -10.38
CA ILE A 17 2.81 10.13 -10.00
C ILE A 17 2.68 11.25 -11.02
N ASN A 18 1.46 11.77 -11.12
CA ASN A 18 1.20 13.05 -11.76
C ASN A 18 0.68 14.03 -10.71
N VAL A 19 0.87 15.33 -10.95
CA VAL A 19 0.30 16.37 -10.08
C VAL A 19 -0.65 17.20 -10.91
N SER A 20 -1.92 17.27 -10.48
CA SER A 20 -2.90 18.21 -11.01
C SER A 20 -3.04 19.41 -10.08
N ARG A 21 -3.38 20.56 -10.68
CA ARG A 21 -3.73 21.79 -9.98
C ARG A 21 -5.03 22.30 -10.57
N ASP A 22 -6.09 22.18 -9.80
CA ASP A 22 -7.46 22.41 -10.24
C ASP A 22 -8.06 23.62 -9.54
N ARG A 23 -8.72 24.47 -10.33
CA ARG A 23 -9.60 25.50 -9.79
C ARG A 23 -11.00 24.90 -9.63
N VAL A 24 -11.47 24.79 -8.40
CA VAL A 24 -12.65 24.01 -8.04
C VAL A 24 -13.67 24.89 -7.34
N ARG A 25 -14.94 24.79 -7.75
CA ARG A 25 -16.08 25.27 -6.97
C ARG A 25 -16.45 24.22 -5.93
N LEU A 26 -16.27 24.56 -4.67
CA LEU A 26 -16.54 23.67 -3.53
C LEU A 26 -18.06 23.57 -3.27
N PRO A 27 -18.53 22.54 -2.50
CA PRO A 27 -19.95 22.38 -2.17
C PRO A 27 -20.59 23.56 -1.44
N ASN A 28 -19.78 24.41 -0.78
CA ASN A 28 -20.25 25.64 -0.13
C ASN A 28 -20.29 26.86 -1.07
N GLY A 29 -20.08 26.67 -2.38
CA GLY A 29 -20.07 27.69 -3.42
C GLY A 29 -18.76 28.49 -3.55
N ARG A 30 -17.81 28.35 -2.64
CA ARG A 30 -16.51 29.02 -2.73
C ARG A 30 -15.65 28.40 -3.82
N VAL A 31 -14.84 29.24 -4.47
CA VAL A 31 -13.85 28.79 -5.45
C VAL A 31 -12.48 28.76 -4.79
N SER A 32 -11.77 27.63 -4.94
CA SER A 32 -10.42 27.43 -4.42
C SER A 32 -9.54 26.76 -5.46
N THR A 33 -8.24 26.90 -5.31
CA THR A 33 -7.26 26.12 -6.06
C THR A 33 -6.81 24.96 -5.18
N LEU A 34 -6.96 23.75 -5.69
CA LEU A 34 -6.56 22.51 -5.03
C LEU A 34 -5.46 21.84 -5.84
N GLU A 35 -4.55 21.18 -5.15
CA GLU A 35 -3.50 20.37 -5.75
C GLU A 35 -3.75 18.90 -5.39
N ASN A 36 -3.61 18.01 -6.36
CA ASN A 36 -3.83 16.58 -6.18
C ASN A 36 -2.70 15.78 -6.80
N ILE A 37 -2.22 14.78 -6.09
CA ILE A 37 -1.35 13.73 -6.61
C ILE A 37 -2.24 12.64 -7.19
N GLU A 38 -2.12 12.44 -8.51
CA GLU A 38 -2.77 11.35 -9.24
C GLU A 38 -1.84 10.14 -9.20
N HIS A 39 -2.18 9.15 -8.36
CA HIS A 39 -1.37 7.95 -8.12
C HIS A 39 -2.01 6.70 -8.74
N GLY A 40 -3.32 6.58 -8.62
CA GLY A 40 -4.05 5.37 -8.98
C GLY A 40 -4.11 4.35 -7.82
N PRO A 41 -4.77 3.20 -8.04
CA PRO A 41 -4.93 2.18 -7.03
C PRO A 41 -3.63 1.43 -6.76
N SER A 42 -3.47 0.99 -5.52
CA SER A 42 -2.38 0.12 -5.07
C SER A 42 -2.91 -1.04 -4.24
N THR A 43 -2.05 -2.01 -3.95
CA THR A 43 -2.38 -3.16 -3.08
C THR A 43 -1.32 -3.36 -2.03
N ALA A 44 -1.70 -4.02 -0.93
CA ALA A 44 -0.76 -4.56 0.04
C ALA A 44 -1.27 -5.90 0.58
N VAL A 45 -0.35 -6.75 1.02
CA VAL A 45 -0.65 -8.07 1.57
C VAL A 45 -0.03 -8.23 2.95
N VAL A 46 -0.80 -8.73 3.91
CA VAL A 46 -0.29 -9.25 5.18
C VAL A 46 -0.03 -10.74 5.00
N PRO A 47 1.22 -11.17 4.78
CA PRO A 47 1.52 -12.58 4.56
C PRO A 47 1.66 -13.29 5.91
N ILE A 48 0.88 -14.36 6.11
CA ILE A 48 0.92 -15.18 7.31
C ILE A 48 1.67 -16.48 6.99
N LEU A 49 2.81 -16.67 7.64
CA LEU A 49 3.64 -17.87 7.52
C LEU A 49 2.98 -19.07 8.19
N PRO A 50 3.38 -20.32 7.87
CA PRO A 50 2.80 -21.54 8.45
C PRO A 50 2.91 -21.62 9.99
N ASP A 51 3.87 -20.94 10.60
CA ASP A 51 4.05 -20.85 12.05
C ASP A 51 3.22 -19.72 12.70
N GLY A 52 2.43 -19.00 11.89
CA GLY A 52 1.59 -17.86 12.32
C GLY A 52 2.34 -16.52 12.40
N ALA A 53 3.62 -16.45 12.05
CA ALA A 53 4.34 -15.18 11.98
C ALA A 53 3.89 -14.34 10.78
N VAL A 54 3.99 -13.02 10.90
CA VAL A 54 3.83 -12.09 9.78
C VAL A 54 5.16 -11.98 9.04
N LEU A 55 5.15 -12.13 7.72
CA LEU A 55 6.33 -11.89 6.90
C LEU A 55 6.38 -10.39 6.55
N LEU A 56 7.13 -9.62 7.33
CA LEU A 56 7.42 -8.23 7.02
C LEU A 56 8.60 -8.14 6.03
N LEU A 57 8.71 -6.98 5.41
CA LEU A 57 9.82 -6.54 4.58
C LEU A 57 10.58 -5.42 5.29
N ARG A 58 11.90 -5.50 5.31
CA ARG A 58 12.77 -4.37 5.62
C ARG A 58 13.18 -3.74 4.30
N GLN A 59 12.51 -2.68 3.90
CA GLN A 59 12.68 -2.04 2.59
C GLN A 59 13.28 -0.65 2.70
N PHE A 60 14.21 -0.32 1.79
CA PHE A 60 14.71 1.04 1.66
C PHE A 60 13.68 1.92 0.96
N ARG A 61 13.28 3.01 1.63
CA ARG A 61 12.40 4.04 1.08
C ARG A 61 13.09 5.39 1.10
N TYR A 62 13.34 5.95 -0.07
CA TYR A 62 13.97 7.27 -0.21
C TYR A 62 13.21 8.36 0.58
N ALA A 63 11.87 8.37 0.51
CA ALA A 63 11.04 9.33 1.22
C ALA A 63 11.12 9.20 2.76
N ALA A 64 11.43 8.01 3.26
CA ALA A 64 11.66 7.77 4.69
C ALA A 64 13.12 8.01 5.10
N ALA A 65 13.99 8.40 4.16
CA ALA A 65 15.42 8.57 4.34
C ALA A 65 16.14 7.33 4.92
N GLY A 66 15.62 6.13 4.67
CA GLY A 66 16.20 4.90 5.21
C GLY A 66 15.35 3.67 5.01
N TYR A 67 15.63 2.65 5.82
CA TYR A 67 14.87 1.41 5.84
C TYR A 67 13.70 1.51 6.80
N ILE A 68 12.55 1.01 6.36
CA ILE A 68 11.35 0.84 7.19
C ILE A 68 10.89 -0.61 7.15
N LEU A 69 10.07 -1.00 8.13
CA LEU A 69 9.37 -2.28 8.12
C LEU A 69 7.99 -2.08 7.53
N GLU A 70 7.68 -2.84 6.50
CA GLU A 70 6.41 -2.79 5.80
C GLU A 70 5.95 -4.18 5.32
N ILE A 71 4.71 -4.28 4.87
CA ILE A 71 4.17 -5.46 4.20
C ILE A 71 4.34 -5.31 2.68
N PRO A 72 4.42 -6.39 1.90
CA PRO A 72 4.47 -6.37 0.43
C PRO A 72 3.37 -5.49 -0.16
N ALA A 73 3.74 -4.66 -1.14
CA ALA A 73 2.82 -3.70 -1.73
C ALA A 73 3.30 -3.15 -3.08
N GLY A 74 2.36 -2.96 -4.02
CA GLY A 74 2.66 -2.33 -5.29
C GLY A 74 1.45 -1.73 -6.00
N MET A 75 1.69 -1.13 -7.16
CA MET A 75 0.66 -0.48 -7.96
C MET A 75 -0.11 -1.49 -8.81
N VAL A 76 -1.43 -1.31 -8.90
CA VAL A 76 -2.27 -2.10 -9.80
C VAL A 76 -1.98 -1.72 -11.24
N GLU A 77 -1.58 -2.70 -12.05
CA GLU A 77 -1.30 -2.52 -13.46
C GLU A 77 -2.59 -2.47 -14.32
N SER A 78 -2.46 -1.97 -15.55
CA SER A 78 -3.62 -1.87 -16.47
C SER A 78 -4.18 -3.25 -16.80
N GLY A 79 -5.46 -3.46 -16.48
CA GLY A 79 -6.17 -4.73 -16.73
C GLY A 79 -6.04 -5.76 -15.62
N GLU A 80 -5.30 -5.46 -14.56
CA GLU A 80 -5.14 -6.28 -13.37
C GLU A 80 -6.20 -5.93 -12.32
N SER A 81 -6.75 -6.91 -11.65
CA SER A 81 -7.56 -6.67 -10.45
C SER A 81 -6.67 -6.44 -9.22
N PRO A 82 -7.17 -5.77 -8.16
CA PRO A 82 -6.41 -5.59 -6.94
C PRO A 82 -5.92 -6.90 -6.30
N GLU A 83 -6.68 -8.00 -6.40
CA GLU A 83 -6.26 -9.29 -5.86
C GLU A 83 -5.14 -9.93 -6.71
N GLU A 84 -5.22 -9.84 -8.03
CA GLU A 84 -4.15 -10.33 -8.92
C GLU A 84 -2.85 -9.58 -8.66
N CYS A 85 -2.91 -8.25 -8.55
CA CYS A 85 -1.77 -7.42 -8.15
C CYS A 85 -1.19 -7.85 -6.79
N ALA A 86 -2.05 -8.03 -5.78
CA ALA A 86 -1.61 -8.45 -4.45
C ALA A 86 -0.87 -9.80 -4.47
N ARG A 87 -1.31 -10.74 -5.31
CA ARG A 87 -0.64 -12.05 -5.48
C ARG A 87 0.71 -11.91 -6.18
N ARG A 88 0.78 -11.10 -7.23
CA ARG A 88 2.01 -10.82 -7.98
C ARG A 88 3.05 -10.15 -7.08
N GLU A 89 2.68 -9.06 -6.40
CA GLU A 89 3.59 -8.33 -5.51
C GLU A 89 4.09 -9.19 -4.34
N LEU A 90 3.20 -10.01 -3.75
CA LEU A 90 3.62 -10.96 -2.73
C LEU A 90 4.71 -11.90 -3.24
N GLU A 91 4.54 -12.48 -4.43
CA GLU A 91 5.52 -13.39 -5.01
C GLU A 91 6.82 -12.66 -5.38
N GLU A 92 6.71 -11.54 -6.10
CA GLU A 92 7.86 -10.77 -6.59
C GLU A 92 8.73 -10.26 -5.44
N GLU A 93 8.13 -9.70 -4.39
CA GLU A 93 8.88 -9.12 -3.27
C GLU A 93 9.35 -10.18 -2.24
N THR A 94 8.62 -11.29 -2.08
CA THR A 94 8.93 -12.26 -1.01
C THR A 94 9.39 -13.63 -1.48
N GLY A 95 9.06 -14.02 -2.71
CA GLY A 95 9.25 -15.40 -3.18
C GLY A 95 8.24 -16.39 -2.59
N TYR A 96 7.10 -15.92 -2.10
CA TYR A 96 6.00 -16.77 -1.64
C TYR A 96 4.72 -16.53 -2.43
N VAL A 97 3.98 -17.61 -2.67
CA VAL A 97 2.65 -17.59 -3.28
C VAL A 97 1.62 -17.96 -2.23
N ALA A 98 0.57 -17.12 -2.08
CA ALA A 98 -0.54 -17.43 -1.18
C ALA A 98 -1.61 -18.26 -1.89
N ARG A 99 -2.01 -19.41 -1.34
CA ARG A 99 -3.16 -20.18 -1.83
C ARG A 99 -4.48 -19.50 -1.46
N THR A 100 -4.53 -18.96 -0.25
CA THR A 100 -5.69 -18.23 0.26
C THR A 100 -5.41 -16.73 0.29
N MET A 101 -6.33 -15.93 -0.29
CA MET A 101 -6.27 -14.48 -0.25
C MET A 101 -7.62 -13.94 0.24
N ARG A 102 -7.63 -13.10 1.28
CA ARG A 102 -8.82 -12.50 1.86
C ARG A 102 -8.69 -10.98 1.91
N SER A 103 -9.65 -10.27 1.32
CA SER A 103 -9.67 -8.80 1.35
C SER A 103 -9.97 -8.26 2.75
N LEU A 104 -9.24 -7.24 3.15
CA LEU A 104 -9.49 -6.43 4.35
C LEU A 104 -10.16 -5.08 4.03
N GLY A 105 -10.29 -4.75 2.74
CA GLY A 105 -10.93 -3.51 2.28
C GLY A 105 -9.99 -2.58 1.52
N GLY A 106 -10.54 -1.43 1.12
CA GLY A 106 -9.81 -0.37 0.43
C GLY A 106 -9.76 0.91 1.29
N PHE A 107 -8.61 1.55 1.37
CA PHE A 107 -8.35 2.70 2.23
C PHE A 107 -7.69 3.84 1.46
N MET A 108 -8.14 5.07 1.70
CA MET A 108 -7.43 6.25 1.21
C MET A 108 -6.29 6.58 2.18
N LEU A 109 -5.05 6.66 1.69
CA LEU A 109 -3.89 6.93 2.56
C LEU A 109 -3.72 8.42 2.86
N ALA A 110 -3.97 9.30 1.87
CA ALA A 110 -3.73 10.74 2.02
C ALA A 110 -4.80 11.58 1.29
N PRO A 111 -6.12 11.44 1.62
CA PRO A 111 -7.23 12.04 0.84
C PRO A 111 -7.24 13.57 0.82
N GLY A 112 -6.39 14.22 1.60
CA GLY A 112 -6.22 15.67 1.57
C GLY A 112 -5.47 16.18 0.33
N TYR A 113 -4.71 15.32 -0.37
CA TYR A 113 -3.90 15.73 -1.53
C TYR A 113 -3.52 14.59 -2.48
N CYS A 114 -3.96 13.36 -2.23
CA CYS A 114 -3.66 12.20 -3.07
C CYS A 114 -4.92 11.35 -3.26
N ASP A 115 -5.13 10.82 -4.46
CA ASP A 115 -6.27 9.99 -4.80
C ASP A 115 -5.99 8.49 -4.64
N GLU A 116 -4.84 8.11 -4.12
CA GLU A 116 -4.48 6.72 -3.88
C GLU A 116 -5.50 6.01 -2.99
N VAL A 117 -6.01 4.90 -3.51
CA VAL A 117 -6.76 3.90 -2.72
C VAL A 117 -5.93 2.63 -2.67
N ILE A 118 -5.51 2.24 -1.47
CA ILE A 118 -4.81 0.98 -1.26
C ILE A 118 -5.79 -0.13 -0.86
N HIS A 119 -5.76 -1.24 -1.59
CA HIS A 119 -6.52 -2.45 -1.28
C HIS A 119 -5.66 -3.41 -0.47
N ILE A 120 -6.07 -3.72 0.75
CA ILE A 120 -5.29 -4.55 1.66
C ILE A 120 -5.89 -5.97 1.74
N PHE A 121 -5.01 -6.96 1.73
CA PHE A 121 -5.35 -8.38 1.79
C PHE A 121 -4.58 -9.08 2.91
N VAL A 122 -5.08 -10.25 3.34
CA VAL A 122 -4.31 -11.25 4.07
C VAL A 122 -4.02 -12.41 3.13
N GLY A 123 -2.77 -12.81 3.05
CA GLY A 123 -2.33 -14.00 2.33
C GLY A 123 -1.94 -15.10 3.30
N SER A 124 -2.52 -16.29 3.17
CA SER A 124 -2.20 -17.47 3.97
C SER A 124 -1.99 -18.70 3.12
N ASP A 125 -1.63 -19.81 3.75
CA ASP A 125 -1.24 -21.05 3.06
C ASP A 125 -0.11 -20.76 2.06
N LEU A 126 0.96 -20.12 2.56
CA LEU A 126 2.08 -19.68 1.74
C LEU A 126 2.92 -20.86 1.28
N GLU A 127 3.22 -20.88 0.00
CA GLU A 127 4.11 -21.86 -0.63
C GLU A 127 5.31 -21.16 -1.26
N PRO A 128 6.45 -21.84 -1.39
CA PRO A 128 7.60 -21.30 -2.10
C PRO A 128 7.26 -20.95 -3.56
N GLY A 129 7.60 -19.75 -3.97
CA GLY A 129 7.58 -19.23 -5.32
C GLY A 129 8.95 -18.68 -5.71
N THR A 130 8.99 -17.64 -6.54
CA THR A 130 10.24 -17.06 -7.04
C THR A 130 10.27 -15.56 -6.77
N GLN A 131 11.20 -15.10 -5.92
CA GLN A 131 11.44 -13.68 -5.74
C GLN A 131 12.01 -13.06 -7.02
N ALA A 132 11.46 -11.90 -7.41
CA ALA A 132 11.84 -11.19 -8.63
C ALA A 132 11.80 -9.67 -8.43
N LEU A 133 12.67 -9.15 -7.57
CA LEU A 133 12.74 -7.74 -7.23
C LEU A 133 13.02 -6.85 -8.46
N GLU A 134 12.37 -5.70 -8.50
CA GLU A 134 12.72 -4.65 -9.45
C GLU A 134 14.13 -4.10 -9.16
N ARG A 135 14.77 -3.52 -10.18
CA ARG A 135 16.12 -2.95 -10.04
C ARG A 135 16.23 -1.84 -8.98
N SER A 136 15.13 -1.16 -8.70
CA SER A 136 15.05 -0.06 -7.73
C SER A 136 14.72 -0.52 -6.31
N GLU A 137 14.38 -1.79 -6.12
CA GLU A 137 13.99 -2.34 -4.84
C GLU A 137 15.18 -2.88 -4.07
N VAL A 138 15.24 -2.54 -2.79
CA VAL A 138 16.23 -3.05 -1.83
C VAL A 138 15.43 -3.56 -0.64
N ILE A 139 15.22 -4.88 -0.61
CA ILE A 139 14.32 -5.56 0.32
C ILE A 139 15.04 -6.73 0.99
N ASP A 140 14.94 -6.79 2.31
CA ASP A 140 15.27 -7.96 3.13
C ASP A 140 13.99 -8.54 3.73
N LEU A 141 13.83 -9.85 3.73
CA LEU A 141 12.72 -10.52 4.39
C LEU A 141 12.89 -10.47 5.92
N ALA A 142 11.83 -10.12 6.63
CA ALA A 142 11.81 -9.94 8.08
C ALA A 142 10.62 -10.67 8.73
N PRO A 143 10.65 -12.02 8.82
CA PRO A 143 9.63 -12.78 9.55
C PRO A 143 9.54 -12.30 11.00
N CYS A 144 8.34 -12.02 11.49
CA CYS A 144 8.15 -11.46 12.82
C CYS A 144 6.93 -12.07 13.51
N PRO A 145 7.06 -12.62 14.73
CA PRO A 145 5.93 -13.11 15.50
C PRO A 145 4.89 -12.01 15.75
N VAL A 146 3.59 -12.36 15.67
CA VAL A 146 2.49 -11.43 15.86
C VAL A 146 2.62 -10.56 17.12
N PRO A 147 2.91 -11.09 18.32
CA PRO A 147 3.04 -10.27 19.53
C PRO A 147 4.16 -9.22 19.42
N GLU A 148 5.21 -9.52 18.67
CA GLU A 148 6.32 -8.60 18.45
C GLU A 148 5.94 -7.51 17.45
N VAL A 149 5.22 -7.85 16.37
CA VAL A 149 4.69 -6.87 15.41
C VAL A 149 3.77 -5.88 16.13
N GLU A 150 2.84 -6.36 16.97
CA GLU A 150 1.97 -5.51 17.77
C GLU A 150 2.74 -4.59 18.72
N ARG A 151 3.78 -5.10 19.38
CA ARG A 151 4.66 -4.31 20.23
C ARG A 151 5.34 -3.21 19.43
N MET A 152 5.92 -3.55 18.26
CA MET A 152 6.63 -2.61 17.38
C MET A 152 5.69 -1.52 16.84
N ILE A 153 4.42 -1.84 16.56
CA ILE A 153 3.41 -0.84 16.18
C ILE A 153 3.15 0.11 17.35
N ARG A 154 2.89 -0.42 18.56
CA ARG A 154 2.61 0.42 19.75
C ARG A 154 3.78 1.31 20.14
N GLU A 155 5.01 0.86 19.93
CA GLU A 155 6.23 1.63 20.25
C GLU A 155 6.68 2.55 19.11
N GLY A 156 5.95 2.59 17.97
CA GLY A 156 6.27 3.43 16.82
C GLY A 156 7.53 2.99 16.06
N GLN A 157 7.91 1.72 16.15
CA GLN A 157 8.98 1.13 15.34
C GLN A 157 8.49 0.75 13.95
N ILE A 158 7.22 0.37 13.81
CA ILE A 158 6.52 0.24 12.54
C ILE A 158 5.64 1.49 12.38
N THR A 159 5.96 2.31 11.39
CA THR A 159 5.30 3.61 11.12
C THR A 159 4.59 3.67 9.78
N ASP A 160 4.74 2.63 8.97
CA ASP A 160 4.08 2.55 7.67
C ASP A 160 2.58 2.30 7.83
N ALA A 161 1.75 3.22 7.33
CA ALA A 161 0.30 3.22 7.56
C ALA A 161 -0.38 1.96 7.02
N LYS A 162 -0.03 1.50 5.81
CA LYS A 162 -0.64 0.29 5.23
C LYS A 162 -0.34 -0.97 6.04
N THR A 163 0.88 -1.06 6.58
CA THR A 163 1.32 -2.15 7.45
C THR A 163 0.54 -2.15 8.76
N VAL A 164 0.43 -0.99 9.41
CA VAL A 164 -0.33 -0.84 10.66
C VAL A 164 -1.79 -1.22 10.45
N ILE A 165 -2.44 -0.67 9.42
CA ILE A 165 -3.85 -0.95 9.10
C ILE A 165 -4.03 -2.45 8.81
N GLY A 166 -3.21 -3.00 7.92
CA GLY A 166 -3.31 -4.38 7.48
C GLY A 166 -3.15 -5.37 8.61
N VAL A 167 -2.10 -5.23 9.41
CA VAL A 167 -1.83 -6.12 10.55
C VAL A 167 -2.95 -6.04 11.59
N LEU A 168 -3.36 -4.84 12.00
CA LEU A 168 -4.42 -4.69 13.01
C LEU A 168 -5.75 -5.28 12.54
N LEU A 169 -6.12 -5.12 11.27
CA LEU A 169 -7.36 -5.71 10.73
C LEU A 169 -7.24 -7.22 10.54
N ALA A 170 -6.07 -7.73 10.17
CA ALA A 170 -5.84 -9.16 10.05
C ALA A 170 -6.07 -9.89 11.38
N LEU A 171 -5.56 -9.32 12.47
CA LEU A 171 -5.65 -9.87 13.82
C LEU A 171 -7.05 -9.78 14.45
N GLN A 172 -7.90 -8.86 14.02
CA GLN A 172 -9.28 -8.72 14.53
C GLN A 172 -10.28 -9.67 13.85
N SER A 173 -9.86 -10.38 12.83
CA SER A 173 -10.76 -11.17 11.96
C SER A 173 -10.69 -12.68 12.26
N GLU A 174 -10.08 -13.08 13.39
CA GLU A 174 -10.04 -14.47 13.89
C GLU A 174 -11.20 -14.75 14.91
#